data_2cd8082da8f28694e0f8239a4bd8c97e
#
_entry.id   2cd8082da8f28694e0f8239a4bd8c97e
#
_cell.length_a   1.000
_cell.length_b   1.000
_cell.length_c   1.000
_cell.angle_alpha   90.00
_cell.angle_beta   90.00
_cell.angle_gamma   90.00
#
_symmetry.space_group_name_H-M   'P 1'
#
loop_
_entity.id
_entity.type
_entity.pdbx_description
1 polymer ?
#
loop_
_entity_poly.entity_id
_entity_poly.type
_entity_poly.pdbx_seq_one_letter_code
_entity_poly.pdbx_strand_id
1 'polypeptide(L)'
;MIIKPEHLVRVCHSIACIYYLCFVLKENHMQNLVAIVGRPNVGKSTLFNRILEERDAIVDATAGVTRDRHYGRGEWNGIGFILIDTGGIVPQSDELFDRAIREQAHLAIEEAQSIIFVCDGRDGLTPVDKEIALTLRQSGKHVTLAINKCDNSLQDAQLFEFFQLGLGEPFGISALNGRSTGDLLDHVVEPLNASEGLEEDSRLKIALIGRPNVGKSSITNALLGVDRAIVSDIPGTTRDAIDSILKYYGEEIVLIDTAGLRKRSHIKENVEMYSIMRTARAIERCDVAIVVLDAERGLEAQDKRIINDAVDARRGVIIAVNKWDAVEKETNTAVEFEKKVHEELKTFDYVPVVFVSALTKQRLTKLIDMAKEIQAKRSSRISTSKLNDILHEEIAKTPPPAYRGHDLRINYITQTKVAPPTFAFFCNHPQELPDSYKRFLERTLRKHIDLEGVPVSFLFRKKNKTEDD
;
A
#
# COMPACT_ATOMS: atom_id res chain seq x y z
N MET A 1 41.76 -37.61 -25.61
CA MET A 1 40.95 -38.10 -24.47
C MET A 1 39.51 -37.69 -24.75
N ILE A 2 38.73 -38.62 -25.29
CA ILE A 2 37.35 -38.35 -25.79
C ILE A 2 36.42 -38.52 -24.59
N ILE A 3 35.83 -37.42 -24.17
CA ILE A 3 34.80 -37.40 -23.09
C ILE A 3 33.50 -37.94 -23.68
N LYS A 4 32.96 -39.03 -23.07
CA LYS A 4 31.75 -39.67 -23.52
C LYS A 4 30.54 -38.75 -23.31
N PRO A 5 29.54 -38.77 -24.23
CA PRO A 5 28.38 -37.85 -24.21
C PRO A 5 27.53 -37.90 -22.94
N GLU A 6 27.52 -39.02 -22.24
CA GLU A 6 26.75 -39.25 -21.00
C GLU A 6 27.20 -38.39 -19.79
N HIS A 7 28.45 -37.94 -19.75
CA HIS A 7 28.92 -37.00 -18.72
C HIS A 7 28.57 -35.55 -18.97
N LEU A 8 28.43 -35.17 -20.23
CA LEU A 8 27.98 -33.81 -20.60
C LEU A 8 26.51 -33.55 -20.24
N VAL A 9 25.65 -34.56 -20.38
CA VAL A 9 24.20 -34.46 -20.07
C VAL A 9 23.99 -34.30 -18.55
N ARG A 10 24.77 -35.01 -17.72
CA ARG A 10 24.66 -34.86 -16.24
C ARG A 10 25.17 -33.51 -15.73
N VAL A 11 26.23 -32.97 -16.31
CA VAL A 11 26.75 -31.63 -15.94
C VAL A 11 25.80 -30.53 -16.42
N CYS A 12 25.23 -30.68 -17.63
CA CYS A 12 24.24 -29.74 -18.14
C CYS A 12 22.95 -29.72 -17.30
N HIS A 13 22.46 -30.87 -16.83
CA HIS A 13 21.31 -30.94 -15.94
C HIS A 13 21.59 -30.30 -14.57
N SER A 14 22.80 -30.44 -14.04
CA SER A 14 23.20 -29.81 -12.78
C SER A 14 23.31 -28.30 -12.91
N ILE A 15 23.90 -27.80 -14.00
CA ILE A 15 24.03 -26.36 -14.25
C ILE A 15 22.68 -25.74 -14.58
N ALA A 16 21.85 -26.40 -15.39
CA ALA A 16 20.47 -25.95 -15.65
C ALA A 16 19.61 -25.96 -14.40
N CYS A 17 19.82 -26.94 -13.50
CA CYS A 17 19.13 -27.00 -12.21
C CYS A 17 19.62 -25.89 -11.26
N ILE A 18 20.92 -25.56 -11.26
CA ILE A 18 21.48 -24.46 -10.49
C ILE A 18 21.02 -23.10 -11.08
N TYR A 19 21.02 -22.94 -12.40
CA TYR A 19 20.44 -21.74 -13.03
C TYR A 19 18.95 -21.64 -12.80
N TYR A 20 18.21 -22.76 -12.87
CA TYR A 20 16.79 -22.82 -12.54
C TYR A 20 16.53 -22.53 -11.06
N LEU A 21 17.34 -23.09 -10.15
CA LEU A 21 17.26 -22.79 -8.72
C LEU A 21 17.65 -21.34 -8.41
N CYS A 22 18.72 -20.82 -9.02
CA CYS A 22 19.08 -19.40 -8.91
C CYS A 22 18.02 -18.49 -9.55
N PHE A 23 17.39 -18.91 -10.65
CA PHE A 23 16.30 -18.18 -11.29
C PHE A 23 15.03 -18.20 -10.43
N VAL A 24 14.67 -19.38 -9.87
CA VAL A 24 13.52 -19.54 -8.95
C VAL A 24 13.74 -18.81 -7.62
N LEU A 25 14.98 -18.74 -7.12
CA LEU A 25 15.32 -17.99 -5.91
C LEU A 25 15.41 -16.48 -6.16
N LYS A 26 15.57 -16.03 -7.41
CA LYS A 26 15.59 -14.60 -7.78
C LYS A 26 14.22 -13.96 -8.00
N GLU A 27 13.14 -14.75 -8.14
CA GLU A 27 11.80 -14.22 -8.50
C GLU A 27 10.79 -14.10 -7.36
N ASN A 28 11.19 -14.32 -6.10
CA ASN A 28 10.29 -14.14 -4.96
C ASN A 28 10.37 -12.72 -4.37
N HIS A 29 9.91 -11.72 -5.14
CA HIS A 29 9.50 -10.44 -4.59
C HIS A 29 8.10 -10.55 -3.97
N MET A 30 7.97 -11.33 -2.92
CA MET A 30 6.78 -11.29 -2.09
C MET A 30 6.88 -10.04 -1.21
N GLN A 31 5.92 -9.13 -1.36
CA GLN A 31 5.79 -8.02 -0.43
C GLN A 31 5.45 -8.58 0.95
N ASN A 32 6.19 -8.14 1.95
CA ASN A 32 6.06 -8.54 3.33
C ASN A 32 4.67 -8.17 3.86
N LEU A 33 3.74 -9.12 3.92
CA LEU A 33 2.40 -8.93 4.43
C LEU A 33 2.28 -9.58 5.81
N VAL A 34 1.88 -8.79 6.80
CA VAL A 34 1.64 -9.21 8.19
C VAL A 34 0.17 -9.05 8.50
N ALA A 35 -0.50 -10.11 8.94
CA ALA A 35 -1.90 -10.06 9.33
C ALA A 35 -2.07 -10.19 10.84
N ILE A 36 -2.93 -9.38 11.44
CA ILE A 36 -3.32 -9.49 12.85
C ILE A 36 -4.63 -10.28 12.91
N VAL A 37 -4.62 -11.42 13.60
CA VAL A 37 -5.75 -12.35 13.76
C VAL A 37 -6.06 -12.52 15.25
N GLY A 38 -7.29 -12.80 15.59
CA GLY A 38 -7.72 -13.06 16.96
C GLY A 38 -9.20 -12.74 17.13
N ARG A 39 -9.79 -13.23 18.23
CA ARG A 39 -11.19 -12.95 18.59
C ARG A 39 -11.44 -11.44 18.78
N PRO A 40 -12.66 -10.95 18.74
CA PRO A 40 -12.97 -9.55 19.01
C PRO A 40 -12.57 -9.11 20.42
N ASN A 41 -12.32 -7.81 20.57
CA ASN A 41 -12.00 -7.15 21.83
C ASN A 41 -10.67 -7.56 22.51
N VAL A 42 -9.85 -8.42 21.89
CA VAL A 42 -8.49 -8.73 22.37
C VAL A 42 -7.49 -7.58 22.17
N GLY A 43 -7.88 -6.52 21.45
CA GLY A 43 -7.05 -5.34 21.22
C GLY A 43 -6.26 -5.35 19.91
N LYS A 44 -6.73 -6.04 18.87
CA LYS A 44 -6.10 -6.06 17.54
C LYS A 44 -5.89 -4.67 16.96
N SER A 45 -6.94 -3.85 16.92
CA SER A 45 -6.86 -2.48 16.38
C SER A 45 -6.00 -1.56 17.24
N THR A 46 -5.90 -1.82 18.55
CA THR A 46 -4.98 -1.10 19.43
C THR A 46 -3.54 -1.45 19.10
N LEU A 47 -3.25 -2.74 18.89
CA LEU A 47 -1.93 -3.22 18.48
C LEU A 47 -1.56 -2.71 17.09
N PHE A 48 -2.50 -2.74 16.15
CA PHE A 48 -2.33 -2.19 14.81
C PHE A 48 -1.90 -0.73 14.86
N ASN A 49 -2.64 0.10 15.59
CA ASN A 49 -2.32 1.52 15.74
C ASN A 49 -0.96 1.71 16.42
N ARG A 50 -0.65 0.94 17.47
CA ARG A 50 0.63 1.01 18.18
C ARG A 50 1.82 0.73 17.25
N ILE A 51 1.76 -0.34 16.46
CA ILE A 51 2.82 -0.70 15.51
C ILE A 51 3.04 0.40 14.46
N LEU A 52 1.97 1.07 14.05
CA LEU A 52 2.06 2.16 13.08
C LEU A 52 2.54 3.48 13.71
N GLU A 53 2.30 3.70 15.01
CA GLU A 53 2.72 4.90 15.75
C GLU A 53 4.20 4.85 16.20
N GLU A 54 4.75 3.66 16.43
CA GLU A 54 6.17 3.46 16.81
C GLU A 54 7.16 3.79 15.68
N ARG A 55 6.66 4.29 14.57
CA ARG A 55 7.45 4.81 13.46
C ARG A 55 8.19 6.08 13.86
N ASP A 56 9.52 6.04 13.91
CA ASP A 56 10.35 7.26 13.90
C ASP A 56 10.02 8.10 12.65
N ALA A 57 9.26 9.14 12.90
CA ALA A 57 9.13 10.39 12.17
C ALA A 57 9.33 10.40 10.65
N ILE A 58 8.44 9.80 9.85
CA ILE A 58 8.04 10.32 8.53
C ILE A 58 6.56 9.99 8.31
N VAL A 59 5.68 10.48 9.14
CA VAL A 59 4.25 10.54 8.86
C VAL A 59 3.85 11.99 8.91
N ASP A 60 3.59 12.58 7.73
CA ASP A 60 2.75 13.76 7.64
C ASP A 60 1.39 13.40 8.23
N ALA A 61 1.18 13.82 9.47
CA ALA A 61 -0.14 13.81 10.08
C ALA A 61 -1.00 14.87 9.38
N THR A 62 -1.51 14.54 8.20
CA THR A 62 -2.59 15.31 7.60
C THR A 62 -3.82 15.09 8.47
N ALA A 63 -4.09 16.07 9.34
CA ALA A 63 -5.28 16.12 10.15
C ALA A 63 -6.53 16.02 9.25
N GLY A 64 -7.28 14.92 9.36
CA GLY A 64 -8.53 14.74 8.62
C GLY A 64 -8.78 13.33 8.09
N VAL A 65 -7.89 12.36 8.31
CA VAL A 65 -8.07 10.98 7.84
C VAL A 65 -8.71 10.13 8.93
N THR A 66 -9.85 9.58 8.59
CA THR A 66 -10.75 8.77 9.43
C THR A 66 -10.06 7.58 10.10
N ARG A 67 -10.47 7.29 11.36
CA ARG A 67 -10.03 6.21 12.26
C ARG A 67 -10.30 4.77 11.79
N ASP A 68 -10.76 4.55 10.56
CA ASP A 68 -11.21 3.24 10.08
C ASP A 68 -10.25 2.63 9.04
N ARG A 69 -8.93 2.71 9.28
CA ARG A 69 -7.94 2.02 8.42
C ARG A 69 -7.83 0.57 8.85
N HIS A 70 -8.03 -0.37 7.89
CA HIS A 70 -7.85 -1.80 8.11
C HIS A 70 -6.44 -2.28 7.69
N TYR A 71 -5.60 -1.43 7.13
CA TYR A 71 -4.21 -1.72 6.78
C TYR A 71 -3.32 -0.48 6.89
N GLY A 72 -2.03 -0.71 7.11
CA GLY A 72 -1.04 0.35 7.20
C GLY A 72 0.36 -0.17 6.90
N ARG A 73 1.29 0.76 6.64
CA ARG A 73 2.70 0.43 6.45
C ARG A 73 3.42 0.46 7.78
N GLY A 74 4.10 -0.63 8.11
CA GLY A 74 5.06 -0.73 9.20
C GLY A 74 6.47 -0.89 8.66
N GLU A 75 7.45 -0.52 9.48
CA GLU A 75 8.87 -0.80 9.26
C GLU A 75 9.49 -1.16 10.59
N TRP A 76 10.29 -2.22 10.63
CA TRP A 76 11.01 -2.64 11.81
C TRP A 76 12.36 -3.22 11.42
N ASN A 77 13.45 -2.79 12.07
CA ASN A 77 14.82 -3.19 11.76
C ASN A 77 15.20 -3.05 10.26
N GLY A 78 14.67 -2.02 9.57
CA GLY A 78 14.91 -1.78 8.14
C GLY A 78 14.09 -2.68 7.22
N ILE A 79 13.19 -3.52 7.76
CA ILE A 79 12.29 -4.38 6.99
C ILE A 79 10.91 -3.71 6.91
N GLY A 80 10.52 -3.27 5.72
CA GLY A 80 9.19 -2.73 5.45
C GLY A 80 8.15 -3.85 5.29
N PHE A 81 6.94 -3.65 5.81
CA PHE A 81 5.82 -4.58 5.67
C PHE A 81 4.47 -3.87 5.64
N ILE A 82 3.46 -4.55 5.09
CA ILE A 82 2.06 -4.12 5.16
C ILE A 82 1.42 -4.85 6.34
N LEU A 83 0.87 -4.10 7.28
CA LEU A 83 0.12 -4.62 8.41
C LEU A 83 -1.38 -4.55 8.12
N ILE A 84 -2.11 -5.62 8.39
CA ILE A 84 -3.56 -5.70 8.18
C ILE A 84 -4.26 -6.06 9.47
N ASP A 85 -5.24 -5.22 9.89
CA ASP A 85 -6.18 -5.54 10.97
C ASP A 85 -7.39 -6.29 10.41
N THR A 86 -7.52 -7.57 10.74
CA THR A 86 -8.67 -8.38 10.33
C THR A 86 -9.93 -8.13 11.18
N GLY A 87 -9.85 -7.34 12.24
CA GLY A 87 -10.90 -7.16 13.24
C GLY A 87 -12.00 -6.15 12.92
N GLY A 88 -11.91 -5.42 11.81
CA GLY A 88 -12.83 -4.32 11.51
C GLY A 88 -14.23 -4.71 10.99
N ILE A 89 -14.53 -6.01 10.83
CA ILE A 89 -15.81 -6.48 10.30
C ILE A 89 -16.49 -7.35 11.37
N VAL A 90 -17.44 -6.76 12.08
CA VAL A 90 -18.24 -7.46 13.10
C VAL A 90 -19.62 -7.77 12.54
N PRO A 91 -20.02 -9.04 12.34
CA PRO A 91 -21.40 -9.42 12.00
C PRO A 91 -22.36 -9.18 13.18
N GLN A 92 -23.65 -8.96 12.86
CA GLN A 92 -24.69 -8.62 13.84
C GLN A 92 -25.33 -9.82 14.56
N SER A 93 -24.86 -11.05 14.33
CA SER A 93 -25.41 -12.26 14.99
C SER A 93 -24.32 -13.25 15.42
N ASP A 94 -24.54 -13.97 16.53
CA ASP A 94 -23.55 -14.85 17.16
C ASP A 94 -23.10 -16.03 16.24
N GLU A 95 -24.02 -16.65 15.50
CA GLU A 95 -23.67 -17.73 14.54
C GLU A 95 -22.85 -17.26 13.34
N LEU A 96 -23.11 -16.03 12.86
CA LEU A 96 -22.31 -15.40 11.80
C LEU A 96 -20.95 -14.94 12.32
N PHE A 97 -20.82 -14.74 13.62
CA PHE A 97 -19.65 -14.25 14.30
C PHE A 97 -18.51 -15.29 14.32
N ASP A 98 -18.77 -16.52 14.75
CA ASP A 98 -17.78 -17.60 14.76
C ASP A 98 -17.31 -17.98 13.36
N ARG A 99 -18.22 -17.90 12.40
CA ARG A 99 -17.90 -18.10 10.99
C ARG A 99 -16.98 -17.01 10.45
N ALA A 100 -17.25 -15.73 10.76
CA ALA A 100 -16.44 -14.60 10.36
C ALA A 100 -15.02 -14.66 10.92
N ILE A 101 -14.84 -15.09 12.17
CA ILE A 101 -13.51 -15.27 12.78
C ILE A 101 -12.70 -16.35 12.05
N ARG A 102 -13.32 -17.49 11.72
CA ARG A 102 -12.66 -18.57 10.97
C ARG A 102 -12.24 -18.11 9.57
N GLU A 103 -13.12 -17.39 8.88
CA GLU A 103 -12.84 -16.84 7.55
C GLU A 103 -11.72 -15.80 7.58
N GLN A 104 -11.64 -14.97 8.62
CA GLN A 104 -10.52 -14.04 8.84
C GLN A 104 -9.18 -14.78 9.00
N ALA A 105 -9.18 -15.87 9.78
CA ALA A 105 -7.98 -16.70 9.94
C ALA A 105 -7.57 -17.35 8.60
N HIS A 106 -8.52 -17.87 7.82
CA HIS A 106 -8.24 -18.44 6.50
C HIS A 106 -7.68 -17.42 5.53
N LEU A 107 -8.23 -16.21 5.48
CA LEU A 107 -7.73 -15.13 4.63
C LEU A 107 -6.30 -14.72 5.01
N ALA A 108 -6.04 -14.59 6.31
CA ALA A 108 -4.70 -14.29 6.81
C ALA A 108 -3.69 -15.38 6.42
N ILE A 109 -4.11 -16.66 6.52
CA ILE A 109 -3.30 -17.82 6.13
C ILE A 109 -2.99 -17.81 4.63
N GLU A 110 -3.97 -17.49 3.79
CA GLU A 110 -3.75 -17.47 2.34
C GLU A 110 -2.79 -16.36 1.90
N GLU A 111 -2.92 -15.17 2.47
CA GLU A 111 -2.29 -13.97 1.96
C GLU A 111 -1.03 -13.53 2.74
N ALA A 112 -0.96 -13.72 4.07
CA ALA A 112 0.14 -13.23 4.89
C ALA A 112 1.37 -14.15 4.87
N GLN A 113 2.56 -13.55 5.00
CA GLN A 113 3.83 -14.26 5.22
C GLN A 113 4.08 -14.48 6.70
N SER A 114 3.69 -13.52 7.54
CA SER A 114 3.74 -13.61 8.98
C SER A 114 2.39 -13.24 9.57
N ILE A 115 1.97 -13.94 10.62
CA ILE A 115 0.68 -13.75 11.27
C ILE A 115 0.92 -13.44 12.73
N ILE A 116 0.31 -12.35 13.23
CA ILE A 116 0.25 -12.03 14.65
C ILE A 116 -1.08 -12.56 15.18
N PHE A 117 -1.05 -13.63 16.00
CA PHE A 117 -2.23 -14.14 16.66
C PHE A 117 -2.36 -13.51 18.03
N VAL A 118 -3.40 -12.69 18.23
CA VAL A 118 -3.61 -11.91 19.45
C VAL A 118 -4.65 -12.57 20.33
N CYS A 119 -4.27 -12.90 21.57
CA CYS A 119 -5.13 -13.38 22.66
C CYS A 119 -5.20 -12.34 23.77
N ASP A 120 -6.19 -12.47 24.66
CA ASP A 120 -6.39 -11.58 25.81
C ASP A 120 -5.81 -12.21 27.08
N GLY A 121 -4.80 -11.60 27.67
CA GLY A 121 -4.16 -12.09 28.89
C GLY A 121 -5.02 -11.97 30.15
N ARG A 122 -6.05 -11.10 30.15
CA ARG A 122 -6.95 -10.94 31.30
C ARG A 122 -8.07 -11.97 31.31
N ASP A 123 -8.62 -12.26 30.12
CA ASP A 123 -9.71 -13.25 29.99
C ASP A 123 -9.19 -14.70 30.03
N GLY A 124 -7.86 -14.90 29.80
CA GLY A 124 -7.27 -16.22 29.69
C GLY A 124 -7.62 -16.93 28.39
N LEU A 125 -7.29 -18.20 28.31
CA LEU A 125 -7.42 -19.03 27.12
C LEU A 125 -8.88 -19.49 26.91
N THR A 126 -9.47 -19.14 25.77
CA THR A 126 -10.84 -19.50 25.41
C THR A 126 -10.93 -20.67 24.41
N PRO A 127 -12.07 -21.35 24.27
CA PRO A 127 -12.29 -22.38 23.25
C PRO A 127 -12.10 -21.84 21.83
N VAL A 128 -12.50 -20.60 21.57
CA VAL A 128 -12.35 -19.92 20.26
C VAL A 128 -10.86 -19.72 19.93
N ASP A 129 -10.05 -19.33 20.92
CA ASP A 129 -8.59 -19.18 20.73
C ASP A 129 -7.95 -20.52 20.36
N LYS A 130 -8.39 -21.63 20.96
CA LYS A 130 -7.90 -23.00 20.64
C LYS A 130 -8.27 -23.41 19.20
N GLU A 131 -9.46 -23.08 18.74
CA GLU A 131 -9.92 -23.38 17.38
C GLU A 131 -9.11 -22.60 16.32
N ILE A 132 -8.92 -21.29 16.55
CA ILE A 132 -8.09 -20.45 15.68
C ILE A 132 -6.65 -20.99 15.66
N ALA A 133 -6.07 -21.28 16.82
CA ALA A 133 -4.73 -21.82 16.92
C ALA A 133 -4.55 -23.15 16.17
N LEU A 134 -5.55 -24.03 16.20
CA LEU A 134 -5.54 -25.29 15.45
C LEU A 134 -5.45 -25.01 13.94
N THR A 135 -6.24 -24.09 13.43
CA THR A 135 -6.24 -23.69 12.00
C THR A 135 -4.91 -23.07 11.62
N LEU A 136 -4.37 -22.16 12.45
CA LEU A 136 -3.06 -21.53 12.21
C LEU A 136 -1.92 -22.54 12.21
N ARG A 137 -1.91 -23.50 13.14
CA ARG A 137 -0.90 -24.58 13.16
C ARG A 137 -0.91 -25.43 11.90
N GLN A 138 -2.11 -25.79 11.41
CA GLN A 138 -2.27 -26.61 10.21
C GLN A 138 -1.81 -25.89 8.94
N SER A 139 -1.75 -24.57 8.96
CA SER A 139 -1.35 -23.76 7.81
C SER A 139 0.15 -23.84 7.49
N GLY A 140 0.98 -24.17 8.46
CA GLY A 140 2.45 -24.12 8.32
C GLY A 140 3.05 -22.72 8.16
N LYS A 141 2.25 -21.66 8.35
CA LYS A 141 2.71 -20.26 8.29
C LYS A 141 3.49 -19.89 9.56
N HIS A 142 4.32 -18.86 9.45
CA HIS A 142 4.95 -18.26 10.62
C HIS A 142 3.89 -17.51 11.42
N VAL A 143 3.70 -17.93 12.67
CA VAL A 143 2.72 -17.35 13.58
C VAL A 143 3.40 -16.90 14.85
N THR A 144 3.28 -15.60 15.16
CA THR A 144 3.76 -15.01 16.42
C THR A 144 2.57 -14.87 17.37
N LEU A 145 2.62 -15.54 18.52
CA LEU A 145 1.56 -15.54 19.52
C LEU A 145 1.72 -14.34 20.47
N ALA A 146 0.81 -13.37 20.38
CA ALA A 146 0.79 -12.17 21.21
C ALA A 146 -0.32 -12.26 22.27
N ILE A 147 0.04 -12.22 23.55
CA ILE A 147 -0.89 -12.15 24.66
C ILE A 147 -0.98 -10.70 25.10
N ASN A 148 -2.06 -10.05 24.68
CA ASN A 148 -2.26 -8.62 24.93
C ASN A 148 -2.90 -8.35 26.31
N LYS A 149 -2.83 -7.10 26.74
CA LYS A 149 -3.29 -6.60 28.06
C LYS A 149 -2.46 -7.09 29.24
N CYS A 150 -1.20 -7.49 28.99
CA CYS A 150 -0.20 -7.77 30.01
C CYS A 150 0.52 -6.47 30.42
N ASP A 151 -0.13 -5.68 31.31
CA ASP A 151 0.34 -4.33 31.63
C ASP A 151 1.52 -4.32 32.64
N ASN A 152 1.78 -5.43 33.31
CA ASN A 152 2.86 -5.57 34.29
C ASN A 152 3.48 -6.98 34.28
N SER A 153 4.67 -7.13 34.90
CA SER A 153 5.41 -8.40 34.95
C SER A 153 4.74 -9.50 35.80
N LEU A 154 3.80 -9.15 36.68
CA LEU A 154 3.08 -10.15 37.45
C LEU A 154 2.13 -10.98 36.59
N GLN A 155 1.68 -10.43 35.48
CA GLN A 155 0.82 -11.09 34.51
C GLN A 155 1.59 -12.07 33.61
N ASP A 156 2.93 -12.00 33.58
CA ASP A 156 3.74 -12.91 32.77
C ASP A 156 3.62 -14.38 33.25
N ALA A 157 3.25 -14.62 34.48
CA ALA A 157 2.94 -15.96 34.98
C ALA A 157 1.73 -16.59 34.28
N GLN A 158 0.80 -15.79 33.75
CA GLN A 158 -0.38 -16.25 33.02
C GLN A 158 -0.04 -16.72 31.57
N LEU A 159 1.13 -16.35 31.05
CA LEU A 159 1.58 -16.74 29.71
C LEU A 159 1.72 -18.26 29.57
N PHE A 160 2.01 -18.97 30.66
CA PHE A 160 2.19 -20.44 30.66
C PHE A 160 0.96 -21.19 30.14
N GLU A 161 -0.25 -20.66 30.36
CA GLU A 161 -1.48 -21.25 29.85
C GLU A 161 -1.52 -21.29 28.32
N PHE A 162 -0.94 -20.29 27.66
CA PHE A 162 -1.01 -20.13 26.21
C PHE A 162 -0.03 -21.04 25.44
N PHE A 163 0.96 -21.66 26.09
CA PHE A 163 1.77 -22.71 25.47
C PHE A 163 0.94 -23.90 24.98
N GLN A 164 -0.24 -24.15 25.57
CA GLN A 164 -1.16 -25.18 25.13
C GLN A 164 -1.65 -24.98 23.68
N LEU A 165 -1.55 -23.78 23.14
CA LEU A 165 -1.89 -23.48 21.75
C LEU A 165 -0.91 -24.09 20.74
N GLY A 166 0.33 -24.42 21.15
CA GLY A 166 1.33 -25.08 20.32
C GLY A 166 1.80 -24.21 19.14
N LEU A 167 1.85 -22.88 19.33
CA LEU A 167 2.30 -21.89 18.33
C LEU A 167 3.64 -21.24 18.70
N GLY A 168 4.45 -21.90 19.54
CA GLY A 168 5.72 -21.36 20.01
C GLY A 168 5.60 -20.59 21.32
N GLU A 169 6.58 -19.74 21.61
CA GLU A 169 6.65 -18.92 22.81
C GLU A 169 5.64 -17.78 22.75
N PRO A 170 4.78 -17.60 23.78
CA PRO A 170 3.84 -16.49 23.82
C PRO A 170 4.54 -15.20 24.27
N PHE A 171 4.32 -14.10 23.54
CA PHE A 171 4.81 -12.76 23.87
C PHE A 171 3.78 -12.02 24.70
N GLY A 172 4.07 -11.74 25.97
CA GLY A 172 3.22 -10.92 26.85
C GLY A 172 3.38 -9.43 26.52
N ILE A 173 2.39 -8.83 25.90
CA ILE A 173 2.45 -7.44 25.46
C ILE A 173 1.37 -6.56 26.08
N SER A 174 1.60 -5.25 26.07
CA SER A 174 0.55 -4.25 26.27
C SER A 174 0.50 -3.32 25.06
N ALA A 175 -0.44 -3.56 24.16
CA ALA A 175 -0.65 -2.72 22.99
C ALA A 175 -0.97 -1.26 23.38
N LEU A 176 -1.60 -1.04 24.54
CA LEU A 176 -1.91 0.30 25.04
C LEU A 176 -0.66 1.06 25.50
N ASN A 177 0.24 0.38 26.22
CA ASN A 177 1.41 0.98 26.84
C ASN A 177 2.71 0.80 26.05
N GLY A 178 2.70 -0.02 24.96
CA GLY A 178 3.89 -0.34 24.16
C GLY A 178 4.85 -1.35 24.82
N ARG A 179 4.45 -2.02 25.94
CA ARG A 179 5.30 -3.00 26.62
C ARG A 179 5.55 -4.20 25.72
N SER A 180 6.83 -4.58 25.53
CA SER A 180 7.31 -5.74 24.74
C SER A 180 6.81 -5.80 23.30
N THR A 181 6.37 -4.68 22.73
CA THR A 181 6.00 -4.62 21.30
C THR A 181 7.22 -4.77 20.40
N GLY A 182 8.40 -4.30 20.82
CA GLY A 182 9.64 -4.47 20.09
C GLY A 182 10.06 -5.94 19.96
N ASP A 183 10.06 -6.71 21.06
CA ASP A 183 10.39 -8.12 21.06
C ASP A 183 9.43 -8.93 20.16
N LEU A 184 8.13 -8.57 20.20
CA LEU A 184 7.13 -9.14 19.30
C LEU A 184 7.47 -8.86 17.83
N LEU A 185 7.84 -7.61 17.51
CA LEU A 185 8.14 -7.20 16.13
C LEU A 185 9.42 -7.84 15.61
N ASP A 186 10.45 -8.04 16.45
CA ASP A 186 11.65 -8.76 16.07
C ASP A 186 11.30 -10.17 15.54
N HIS A 187 10.43 -10.89 16.23
CA HIS A 187 9.98 -12.22 15.82
C HIS A 187 9.05 -12.18 14.59
N VAL A 188 8.20 -11.17 14.49
CA VAL A 188 7.27 -11.00 13.35
C VAL A 188 8.02 -10.78 12.05
N VAL A 189 9.12 -10.03 12.06
CA VAL A 189 9.88 -9.70 10.83
C VAL A 189 10.93 -10.76 10.47
N GLU A 190 11.22 -11.71 11.34
CA GLU A 190 12.23 -12.75 11.10
C GLU A 190 12.04 -13.51 9.77
N PRO A 191 10.82 -13.96 9.38
CA PRO A 191 10.60 -14.63 8.10
C PRO A 191 10.47 -13.68 6.92
N LEU A 192 10.47 -12.36 7.17
CA LEU A 192 10.29 -11.35 6.14
C LEU A 192 11.62 -11.04 5.46
N ASN A 193 11.60 -10.84 4.15
CA ASN A 193 12.80 -10.51 3.42
C ASN A 193 13.21 -9.05 3.66
N ALA A 194 14.44 -8.82 4.07
CA ALA A 194 15.04 -7.51 3.94
C ALA A 194 15.07 -7.14 2.45
N SER A 195 14.72 -5.91 2.13
CA SER A 195 14.81 -5.38 0.77
C SER A 195 16.30 -5.20 0.41
N GLU A 196 17.04 -6.28 0.27
CA GLU A 196 18.40 -6.24 -0.26
C GLU A 196 18.33 -5.90 -1.74
N GLY A 197 18.98 -4.79 -2.10
CA GLY A 197 19.21 -4.20 -3.40
C GLY A 197 19.11 -5.13 -4.61
N LEU A 198 17.89 -5.39 -5.05
CA LEU A 198 17.62 -6.09 -6.29
C LEU A 198 17.51 -5.05 -7.39
N GLU A 199 18.02 -5.36 -8.56
CA GLU A 199 17.81 -4.56 -9.77
C GLU A 199 16.32 -4.24 -9.87
N GLU A 200 15.98 -2.97 -9.64
CA GLU A 200 14.60 -2.50 -9.75
C GLU A 200 14.12 -2.82 -11.17
N ASP A 201 13.10 -3.65 -11.27
CA ASP A 201 12.38 -3.85 -12.53
C ASP A 201 11.89 -2.48 -13.02
N SER A 202 12.60 -1.92 -13.99
CA SER A 202 12.39 -0.57 -14.50
C SER A 202 11.12 -0.40 -15.33
N ARG A 203 10.37 -1.49 -15.56
CA ARG A 203 9.08 -1.46 -16.27
C ARG A 203 8.06 -0.71 -15.45
N LEU A 204 7.23 0.08 -16.13
CA LEU A 204 6.10 0.74 -15.51
C LEU A 204 5.10 -0.28 -14.95
N LYS A 205 4.78 -0.18 -13.67
CA LYS A 205 3.83 -1.04 -12.96
C LYS A 205 2.53 -0.29 -12.72
N ILE A 206 1.43 -0.79 -13.28
CA ILE A 206 0.10 -0.17 -13.19
C ILE A 206 -0.83 -1.11 -12.42
N ALA A 207 -1.57 -0.59 -11.44
CA ALA A 207 -2.63 -1.31 -10.75
C ALA A 207 -4.01 -0.73 -11.12
N LEU A 208 -4.96 -1.61 -11.47
CA LEU A 208 -6.38 -1.24 -11.59
C LEU A 208 -7.10 -1.59 -10.29
N ILE A 209 -7.45 -0.56 -9.53
CA ILE A 209 -8.06 -0.67 -8.20
C ILE A 209 -9.45 -0.01 -8.17
N GLY A 210 -10.23 -0.29 -7.15
CA GLY A 210 -11.59 0.25 -7.01
C GLY A 210 -12.56 -0.78 -6.44
N ARG A 211 -13.80 -0.38 -6.19
CA ARG A 211 -14.86 -1.22 -5.62
C ARG A 211 -15.15 -2.47 -6.48
N PRO A 212 -15.81 -3.50 -5.91
CA PRO A 212 -16.34 -4.60 -6.68
C PRO A 212 -17.34 -4.11 -7.77
N ASN A 213 -17.35 -4.76 -8.92
CA ASN A 213 -18.28 -4.52 -10.04
C ASN A 213 -18.17 -3.18 -10.79
N VAL A 214 -17.19 -2.33 -10.52
CA VAL A 214 -16.93 -1.10 -11.30
C VAL A 214 -16.34 -1.37 -12.70
N GLY A 215 -15.98 -2.63 -13.01
CA GLY A 215 -15.49 -3.02 -14.33
C GLY A 215 -13.98 -3.13 -14.47
N LYS A 216 -13.21 -3.28 -13.37
CA LYS A 216 -11.75 -3.49 -13.41
C LYS A 216 -11.35 -4.64 -14.34
N SER A 217 -11.95 -5.82 -14.17
CA SER A 217 -11.68 -7.00 -15.02
C SER A 217 -12.01 -6.75 -16.49
N SER A 218 -13.06 -5.99 -16.76
CA SER A 218 -13.46 -5.63 -18.13
C SER A 218 -12.43 -4.69 -18.77
N ILE A 219 -11.93 -3.70 -18.02
CA ILE A 219 -10.86 -2.81 -18.49
C ILE A 219 -9.58 -3.61 -18.74
N THR A 220 -9.18 -4.47 -17.79
CA THR A 220 -7.99 -5.32 -17.95
C THR A 220 -8.10 -6.19 -19.21
N ASN A 221 -9.21 -6.91 -19.38
CA ASN A 221 -9.41 -7.76 -20.56
C ASN A 221 -9.44 -6.96 -21.87
N ALA A 222 -10.03 -5.76 -21.83
CA ALA A 222 -10.09 -4.90 -23.01
C ALA A 222 -8.70 -4.33 -23.36
N LEU A 223 -7.86 -3.98 -22.37
CA LEU A 223 -6.47 -3.55 -22.57
C LEU A 223 -5.62 -4.70 -23.12
N LEU A 224 -5.76 -5.92 -22.58
CA LEU A 224 -5.04 -7.10 -23.04
C LEU A 224 -5.52 -7.58 -24.41
N GLY A 225 -6.75 -7.24 -24.82
CA GLY A 225 -7.33 -7.55 -26.13
C GLY A 225 -7.20 -6.46 -27.19
N VAL A 226 -6.37 -5.45 -27.00
CA VAL A 226 -6.05 -4.44 -28.02
C VAL A 226 -5.06 -5.07 -29.02
N ASP A 227 -5.29 -4.94 -30.33
CA ASP A 227 -4.48 -5.55 -31.42
C ASP A 227 -2.98 -5.26 -31.40
N ARG A 228 -2.53 -4.38 -30.52
CA ARG A 228 -1.15 -3.99 -30.30
C ARG A 228 -0.53 -4.55 -29.00
N ALA A 229 -1.30 -5.34 -28.23
CA ALA A 229 -0.87 -5.94 -26.99
C ALA A 229 -0.58 -7.44 -27.19
N ILE A 230 0.68 -7.84 -27.07
CA ILE A 230 1.06 -9.25 -27.00
C ILE A 230 1.09 -9.63 -25.53
N VAL A 231 0.19 -10.51 -25.11
CA VAL A 231 0.15 -11.05 -23.76
C VAL A 231 1.16 -12.19 -23.67
N SER A 232 2.14 -12.07 -22.79
CA SER A 232 2.90 -13.23 -22.32
C SER A 232 2.50 -13.50 -20.88
N ASP A 233 1.75 -14.59 -20.65
CA ASP A 233 1.66 -15.15 -19.31
C ASP A 233 3.07 -15.62 -18.95
N ILE A 234 3.66 -15.13 -17.88
CA ILE A 234 4.93 -15.67 -17.39
C ILE A 234 4.57 -16.97 -16.66
N PRO A 235 4.90 -18.16 -17.22
CA PRO A 235 4.70 -19.41 -16.53
C PRO A 235 5.80 -19.51 -15.47
N GLY A 236 5.44 -19.56 -14.19
CA GLY A 236 6.43 -19.86 -13.16
C GLY A 236 6.13 -19.39 -11.74
N THR A 237 5.12 -18.56 -11.52
CA THR A 237 4.73 -18.14 -10.17
C THR A 237 3.49 -18.92 -9.72
N THR A 238 3.69 -20.18 -9.39
CA THR A 238 2.67 -21.02 -8.75
C THR A 238 2.44 -20.51 -7.33
N ARG A 239 1.29 -19.94 -7.11
CA ARG A 239 0.51 -19.62 -5.90
C ARG A 239 0.17 -18.16 -5.63
N ASP A 240 0.81 -17.17 -6.28
CA ASP A 240 0.48 -15.75 -6.05
C ASP A 240 -0.07 -15.06 -7.30
N ALA A 241 -0.74 -13.93 -7.09
CA ALA A 241 -1.43 -13.14 -8.09
C ALA A 241 -0.62 -12.98 -9.39
N ILE A 242 -1.15 -13.47 -10.50
CA ILE A 242 -0.46 -13.41 -11.79
C ILE A 242 -0.57 -11.98 -12.31
N ASP A 243 0.56 -11.30 -12.37
CA ASP A 243 0.69 -10.04 -13.09
C ASP A 243 0.69 -10.32 -14.60
N SER A 244 0.17 -9.41 -15.40
CA SER A 244 0.18 -9.55 -16.87
C SER A 244 1.08 -8.51 -17.50
N ILE A 245 1.87 -8.90 -18.48
CA ILE A 245 2.69 -7.98 -19.26
C ILE A 245 1.87 -7.48 -20.45
N LEU A 246 1.73 -6.17 -20.52
CA LEU A 246 1.14 -5.45 -21.64
C LEU A 246 2.27 -4.87 -22.50
N LYS A 247 2.42 -5.32 -23.75
CA LYS A 247 3.33 -4.68 -24.72
C LYS A 247 2.60 -3.54 -25.41
N TYR A 248 3.03 -2.31 -25.16
CA TYR A 248 2.42 -1.11 -25.70
C TYR A 248 3.47 -0.24 -26.40
N TYR A 249 3.34 -0.08 -27.71
CA TYR A 249 4.33 0.64 -28.57
C TYR A 249 5.79 0.18 -28.38
N GLY A 250 6.00 -1.11 -28.17
CA GLY A 250 7.34 -1.69 -28.00
C GLY A 250 7.88 -1.64 -26.57
N GLU A 251 7.19 -1.00 -25.66
CA GLU A 251 7.50 -1.01 -24.22
C GLU A 251 6.71 -2.06 -23.48
N GLU A 252 7.30 -2.64 -22.44
CA GLU A 252 6.65 -3.59 -21.56
C GLU A 252 6.13 -2.89 -20.31
N ILE A 253 4.84 -3.04 -20.03
CA ILE A 253 4.13 -2.49 -18.87
C ILE A 253 3.58 -3.65 -18.06
N VAL A 254 3.76 -3.63 -16.75
CA VAL A 254 3.27 -4.67 -15.85
C VAL A 254 1.92 -4.23 -15.29
N LEU A 255 0.88 -5.01 -15.57
CA LEU A 255 -0.44 -4.86 -14.93
C LEU A 255 -0.49 -5.73 -13.68
N ILE A 256 -0.57 -5.09 -12.51
CA ILE A 256 -0.53 -5.74 -11.19
C ILE A 256 -1.88 -6.41 -10.88
N ASP A 257 -1.82 -7.62 -10.28
CA ASP A 257 -2.97 -8.39 -9.73
C ASP A 257 -4.09 -8.73 -10.73
N THR A 258 -3.73 -9.10 -11.95
CA THR A 258 -4.71 -9.44 -13.00
C THR A 258 -5.41 -10.79 -12.78
N ALA A 259 -4.80 -11.74 -12.08
CA ALA A 259 -5.39 -13.07 -11.80
C ALA A 259 -6.54 -13.00 -10.80
N GLY A 260 -6.47 -12.10 -9.82
CA GLY A 260 -7.58 -11.82 -8.91
C GLY A 260 -8.83 -11.33 -9.63
N LEU A 261 -8.65 -10.73 -10.79
CA LEU A 261 -9.74 -10.30 -11.66
C LEU A 261 -10.35 -11.43 -12.49
N ARG A 262 -9.60 -12.54 -12.73
CA ARG A 262 -10.03 -13.69 -13.56
C ARG A 262 -10.71 -14.81 -12.76
N LYS A 263 -10.32 -15.07 -11.48
CA LYS A 263 -10.85 -16.17 -10.65
C LYS A 263 -12.07 -15.78 -9.80
N ARG A 264 -13.19 -15.45 -10.43
CA ARG A 264 -14.42 -15.00 -9.75
C ARG A 264 -15.39 -16.10 -9.29
N SER A 265 -15.07 -17.40 -9.38
CA SER A 265 -16.15 -18.41 -9.40
C SER A 265 -16.56 -19.06 -8.06
N HIS A 266 -15.85 -18.89 -6.93
CA HIS A 266 -16.16 -19.72 -5.76
C HIS A 266 -16.25 -19.09 -4.37
N ILE A 267 -16.08 -17.77 -4.19
CA ILE A 267 -16.12 -17.16 -2.85
C ILE A 267 -17.25 -16.11 -2.78
N LYS A 268 -18.39 -16.50 -2.20
CA LYS A 268 -19.59 -15.63 -2.13
C LYS A 268 -19.71 -14.80 -0.85
N GLU A 269 -18.95 -15.02 0.21
CA GLU A 269 -19.30 -14.51 1.53
C GLU A 269 -18.31 -13.56 2.24
N ASN A 270 -17.08 -13.29 1.74
CA ASN A 270 -16.20 -12.26 2.31
C ASN A 270 -15.46 -11.46 1.22
N VAL A 271 -16.20 -11.06 0.20
CA VAL A 271 -15.68 -10.32 -0.96
C VAL A 271 -15.01 -9.00 -0.56
N GLU A 272 -15.46 -8.38 0.52
CA GLU A 272 -15.03 -7.04 0.90
C GLU A 272 -13.63 -7.03 1.52
N MET A 273 -13.35 -7.88 2.50
CA MET A 273 -12.01 -7.98 3.12
C MET A 273 -10.95 -8.42 2.13
N TYR A 274 -11.26 -9.44 1.33
CA TYR A 274 -10.37 -9.92 0.29
C TYR A 274 -10.06 -8.84 -0.75
N SER A 275 -11.07 -8.02 -1.09
CA SER A 275 -10.90 -6.87 -1.98
C SER A 275 -9.99 -5.80 -1.37
N ILE A 276 -10.11 -5.51 -0.07
CA ILE A 276 -9.28 -4.54 0.66
C ILE A 276 -7.82 -4.99 0.68
N MET A 277 -7.54 -6.25 1.06
CA MET A 277 -6.18 -6.78 1.12
C MET A 277 -5.48 -6.74 -0.25
N ARG A 278 -6.19 -7.13 -1.32
CA ARG A 278 -5.67 -7.06 -2.68
C ARG A 278 -5.43 -5.65 -3.15
N THR A 279 -6.34 -4.74 -2.85
CA THR A 279 -6.19 -3.32 -3.19
C THR A 279 -4.94 -2.75 -2.51
N ALA A 280 -4.73 -3.05 -1.22
CA ALA A 280 -3.54 -2.61 -0.49
C ALA A 280 -2.25 -3.16 -1.13
N ARG A 281 -2.21 -4.46 -1.45
CA ARG A 281 -1.08 -5.09 -2.15
C ARG A 281 -0.81 -4.46 -3.51
N ALA A 282 -1.85 -4.24 -4.30
CA ALA A 282 -1.72 -3.66 -5.63
C ALA A 282 -1.17 -2.22 -5.56
N ILE A 283 -1.64 -1.42 -4.60
CA ILE A 283 -1.15 -0.07 -4.34
C ILE A 283 0.35 -0.10 -3.97
N GLU A 284 0.77 -1.04 -3.13
CA GLU A 284 2.18 -1.13 -2.72
C GLU A 284 3.13 -1.48 -3.86
N ARG A 285 2.68 -2.29 -4.81
CA ARG A 285 3.51 -2.80 -5.90
C ARG A 285 3.53 -1.92 -7.13
N CYS A 286 2.52 -1.05 -7.32
CA CYS A 286 2.42 -0.25 -8.52
C CYS A 286 3.23 1.06 -8.42
N ASP A 287 3.55 1.62 -9.59
CA ASP A 287 4.03 2.99 -9.75
C ASP A 287 2.85 3.94 -9.89
N VAL A 288 1.83 3.51 -10.63
CA VAL A 288 0.61 4.28 -10.90
C VAL A 288 -0.61 3.44 -10.61
N ALA A 289 -1.49 3.96 -9.76
CA ALA A 289 -2.78 3.39 -9.42
C ALA A 289 -3.88 4.04 -10.26
N ILE A 290 -4.62 3.23 -11.02
CA ILE A 290 -5.82 3.66 -11.74
C ILE A 290 -7.04 3.27 -10.91
N VAL A 291 -7.66 4.26 -10.27
CA VAL A 291 -8.87 4.06 -9.46
C VAL A 291 -10.09 4.07 -10.36
N VAL A 292 -10.74 2.93 -10.49
CA VAL A 292 -11.90 2.77 -11.39
C VAL A 292 -13.20 3.07 -10.66
N LEU A 293 -13.95 4.06 -11.16
CA LEU A 293 -15.28 4.42 -10.69
C LEU A 293 -16.35 3.93 -11.68
N ASP A 294 -17.56 3.78 -11.18
CA ASP A 294 -18.75 3.51 -11.98
C ASP A 294 -19.47 4.84 -12.30
N ALA A 295 -19.62 5.17 -13.58
CA ALA A 295 -20.22 6.43 -14.02
C ALA A 295 -21.67 6.61 -13.55
N GLU A 296 -22.44 5.51 -13.43
CA GLU A 296 -23.84 5.56 -12.98
C GLU A 296 -23.96 5.83 -11.47
N ARG A 297 -22.97 5.39 -10.67
CA ARG A 297 -22.99 5.54 -9.21
C ARG A 297 -22.24 6.79 -8.73
N GLY A 298 -21.30 7.28 -9.52
CA GLY A 298 -20.44 8.39 -9.13
C GLY A 298 -19.41 8.02 -8.06
N LEU A 299 -18.92 9.04 -7.36
CA LEU A 299 -17.90 8.89 -6.32
C LEU A 299 -18.54 8.55 -4.97
N GLU A 300 -18.29 7.35 -4.45
CA GLU A 300 -18.79 6.90 -3.13
C GLU A 300 -17.70 6.96 -2.06
N ALA A 301 -18.08 6.81 -0.79
CA ALA A 301 -17.16 6.86 0.36
C ALA A 301 -16.00 5.86 0.26
N GLN A 302 -16.26 4.63 -0.24
CA GLN A 302 -15.23 3.62 -0.42
C GLN A 302 -14.24 3.99 -1.52
N ASP A 303 -14.68 4.65 -2.59
CA ASP A 303 -13.79 5.15 -3.65
C ASP A 303 -12.84 6.22 -3.12
N LYS A 304 -13.38 7.18 -2.34
CA LYS A 304 -12.56 8.23 -1.68
C LYS A 304 -11.48 7.62 -0.80
N ARG A 305 -11.81 6.55 -0.07
CA ARG A 305 -10.86 5.82 0.75
C ARG A 305 -9.75 5.21 -0.08
N ILE A 306 -10.08 4.51 -1.18
CA ILE A 306 -9.10 3.90 -2.09
C ILE A 306 -8.18 4.96 -2.72
N ILE A 307 -8.73 6.12 -3.10
CA ILE A 307 -7.94 7.26 -3.61
C ILE A 307 -6.98 7.77 -2.54
N ASN A 308 -7.46 7.98 -1.31
CA ASN A 308 -6.63 8.38 -0.18
C ASN A 308 -5.48 7.40 0.06
N ASP A 309 -5.78 6.10 0.07
CA ASP A 309 -4.79 5.05 0.29
C ASP A 309 -3.68 5.07 -0.77
N ALA A 310 -4.04 5.28 -2.05
CA ALA A 310 -3.07 5.40 -3.15
C ALA A 310 -2.21 6.66 -3.03
N VAL A 311 -2.82 7.80 -2.64
CA VAL A 311 -2.11 9.07 -2.40
C VAL A 311 -1.18 8.97 -1.20
N ASP A 312 -1.65 8.40 -0.09
CA ASP A 312 -0.85 8.19 1.13
C ASP A 312 0.33 7.24 0.87
N ALA A 313 0.13 6.26 -0.04
CA ALA A 313 1.17 5.38 -0.54
C ALA A 313 2.14 6.08 -1.52
N ARG A 314 1.94 7.37 -1.82
CA ARG A 314 2.77 8.17 -2.74
C ARG A 314 2.87 7.54 -4.15
N ARG A 315 1.81 6.89 -4.61
CA ARG A 315 1.72 6.34 -5.97
C ARG A 315 1.15 7.40 -6.92
N GLY A 316 1.53 7.35 -8.20
CA GLY A 316 0.81 8.12 -9.22
C GLY A 316 -0.67 7.71 -9.20
N VAL A 317 -1.60 8.64 -9.35
CA VAL A 317 -3.04 8.35 -9.26
C VAL A 317 -3.78 8.90 -10.47
N ILE A 318 -4.64 8.04 -11.06
CA ILE A 318 -5.58 8.40 -12.12
C ILE A 318 -6.97 7.94 -11.69
N ILE A 319 -7.99 8.74 -11.90
CA ILE A 319 -9.39 8.34 -11.75
C ILE A 319 -9.95 7.97 -13.12
N ALA A 320 -10.36 6.70 -13.28
CA ALA A 320 -10.99 6.20 -14.49
C ALA A 320 -12.50 6.02 -14.26
N VAL A 321 -13.32 6.88 -14.84
CA VAL A 321 -14.79 6.79 -14.78
C VAL A 321 -15.23 5.85 -15.89
N ASN A 322 -15.52 4.61 -15.53
CA ASN A 322 -15.90 3.53 -16.45
C ASN A 322 -17.42 3.46 -16.65
N LYS A 323 -17.84 2.72 -17.67
CA LYS A 323 -19.25 2.60 -18.14
C LYS A 323 -19.78 3.95 -18.65
N TRP A 324 -18.89 4.77 -19.22
CA TRP A 324 -19.26 6.07 -19.77
C TRP A 324 -20.21 5.96 -20.99
N ASP A 325 -20.32 4.78 -21.57
CA ASP A 325 -21.28 4.44 -22.63
C ASP A 325 -22.73 4.39 -22.13
N ALA A 326 -22.96 4.09 -20.86
CA ALA A 326 -24.30 3.98 -20.26
C ALA A 326 -24.87 5.33 -19.79
N VAL A 327 -24.05 6.40 -19.71
CA VAL A 327 -24.50 7.72 -19.27
C VAL A 327 -25.12 8.49 -20.43
N GLU A 328 -26.30 9.08 -20.22
CA GLU A 328 -26.89 10.04 -21.14
C GLU A 328 -26.01 11.29 -21.20
N LYS A 329 -25.65 11.72 -22.43
CA LYS A 329 -24.62 12.75 -22.64
C LYS A 329 -25.26 14.02 -23.15
N GLU A 330 -25.12 15.09 -22.36
CA GLU A 330 -25.28 16.48 -22.79
C GLU A 330 -23.90 17.11 -23.03
N THR A 331 -23.88 18.29 -23.61
CA THR A 331 -22.63 18.96 -24.02
C THR A 331 -21.62 19.14 -22.90
N ASN A 332 -22.07 19.29 -21.63
CA ASN A 332 -21.22 19.55 -20.47
C ASN A 332 -21.14 18.41 -19.46
N THR A 333 -21.78 17.26 -19.68
CA THR A 333 -21.88 16.16 -18.70
C THR A 333 -20.52 15.72 -18.16
N ALA A 334 -19.49 15.63 -18.99
CA ALA A 334 -18.15 15.24 -18.56
C ALA A 334 -17.50 16.30 -17.65
N VAL A 335 -17.65 17.59 -18.01
CA VAL A 335 -17.08 18.71 -17.23
C VAL A 335 -17.76 18.83 -15.87
N GLU A 336 -19.07 18.67 -15.83
CA GLU A 336 -19.84 18.71 -14.58
C GLU A 336 -19.51 17.54 -13.66
N PHE A 337 -19.34 16.33 -14.23
CA PHE A 337 -18.93 15.16 -13.47
C PHE A 337 -17.52 15.33 -12.88
N GLU A 338 -16.57 15.77 -13.68
CA GLU A 338 -15.20 16.03 -13.25
C GLU A 338 -15.16 17.10 -12.14
N LYS A 339 -15.88 18.21 -12.32
CA LYS A 339 -16.01 19.26 -11.31
C LYS A 339 -16.56 18.72 -10.00
N LYS A 340 -17.63 17.89 -10.05
CA LYS A 340 -18.19 17.25 -8.86
C LYS A 340 -17.19 16.34 -8.16
N VAL A 341 -16.43 15.54 -8.91
CA VAL A 341 -15.38 14.68 -8.35
C VAL A 341 -14.32 15.51 -7.62
N HIS A 342 -13.83 16.60 -8.22
CA HIS A 342 -12.85 17.48 -7.60
C HIS A 342 -13.39 18.24 -6.38
N GLU A 343 -14.64 18.71 -6.43
CA GLU A 343 -15.30 19.33 -5.28
C GLU A 343 -15.42 18.38 -4.08
N GLU A 344 -15.68 17.09 -4.35
CA GLU A 344 -15.80 16.08 -3.32
C GLU A 344 -14.44 15.60 -2.77
N LEU A 345 -13.39 15.60 -3.60
CA LEU A 345 -12.02 15.21 -3.22
C LEU A 345 -11.26 16.37 -2.56
N LYS A 346 -11.66 17.61 -2.73
CA LYS A 346 -11.14 18.85 -2.12
C LYS A 346 -9.60 19.00 -2.11
N THR A 347 -8.90 18.02 -1.56
CA THR A 347 -7.44 18.04 -1.33
C THR A 347 -6.66 17.47 -2.52
N PHE A 348 -7.32 16.72 -3.41
CA PHE A 348 -6.69 15.98 -4.50
C PHE A 348 -7.19 16.47 -5.88
N ASP A 349 -7.34 17.78 -6.02
CA ASP A 349 -7.72 18.45 -7.26
C ASP A 349 -6.72 18.26 -8.41
N TYR A 350 -5.50 17.80 -8.08
CA TYR A 350 -4.44 17.47 -9.02
C TYR A 350 -4.54 16.05 -9.61
N VAL A 351 -5.50 15.24 -9.16
CA VAL A 351 -5.68 13.87 -9.69
C VAL A 351 -6.52 13.91 -10.95
N PRO A 352 -5.98 13.50 -12.12
CA PRO A 352 -6.72 13.58 -13.38
C PRO A 352 -7.87 12.58 -13.44
N VAL A 353 -8.95 13.00 -14.14
CA VAL A 353 -10.15 12.20 -14.37
C VAL A 353 -10.23 11.83 -15.85
N VAL A 354 -10.41 10.55 -16.15
CA VAL A 354 -10.55 10.03 -17.52
C VAL A 354 -11.85 9.25 -17.64
N PHE A 355 -12.69 9.62 -18.61
CA PHE A 355 -13.93 8.91 -18.91
C PHE A 355 -13.68 7.81 -19.94
N VAL A 356 -13.98 6.56 -19.55
CA VAL A 356 -13.68 5.38 -20.36
C VAL A 356 -14.89 4.45 -20.48
N SER A 357 -14.88 3.59 -21.50
CA SER A 357 -15.80 2.47 -21.59
C SER A 357 -15.02 1.20 -21.89
N ALA A 358 -15.06 0.26 -21.00
CA ALA A 358 -14.49 -1.07 -21.23
C ALA A 358 -15.26 -1.84 -22.32
N LEU A 359 -16.58 -1.59 -22.45
CA LEU A 359 -17.45 -2.24 -23.42
C LEU A 359 -17.13 -1.80 -24.85
N THR A 360 -17.07 -0.49 -25.07
CA THR A 360 -16.79 0.09 -26.41
C THR A 360 -15.31 0.32 -26.67
N LYS A 361 -14.44 -0.02 -25.72
CA LYS A 361 -12.99 0.20 -25.73
C LYS A 361 -12.60 1.69 -25.86
N GLN A 362 -13.50 2.60 -25.52
CA GLN A 362 -13.29 4.03 -25.67
C GLN A 362 -12.25 4.54 -24.67
N ARG A 363 -11.23 5.26 -25.14
CA ARG A 363 -10.17 5.95 -24.37
C ARG A 363 -9.36 5.07 -23.42
N LEU A 364 -9.34 3.74 -23.60
CA LEU A 364 -8.55 2.84 -22.76
C LEU A 364 -7.04 3.07 -22.93
N THR A 365 -6.58 3.31 -24.17
CA THR A 365 -5.17 3.62 -24.44
C THR A 365 -4.73 4.92 -23.76
N LYS A 366 -5.63 5.90 -23.64
CA LYS A 366 -5.35 7.15 -22.93
C LYS A 366 -4.98 6.92 -21.46
N LEU A 367 -5.51 5.87 -20.80
CA LEU A 367 -5.12 5.52 -19.43
C LEU A 367 -3.64 5.13 -19.36
N ILE A 368 -3.17 4.38 -20.35
CA ILE A 368 -1.77 3.92 -20.42
C ILE A 368 -0.84 5.10 -20.70
N ASP A 369 -1.21 5.95 -21.69
CA ASP A 369 -0.42 7.13 -22.03
C ASP A 369 -0.29 8.07 -20.81
N MET A 370 -1.40 8.33 -20.13
CA MET A 370 -1.42 9.17 -18.92
C MET A 370 -0.62 8.53 -17.78
N ALA A 371 -0.67 7.20 -17.60
CA ALA A 371 0.14 6.53 -16.60
C ALA A 371 1.64 6.67 -16.87
N LYS A 372 2.06 6.63 -18.16
CA LYS A 372 3.43 6.89 -18.59
C LYS A 372 3.85 8.33 -18.28
N GLU A 373 2.98 9.29 -18.59
CA GLU A 373 3.24 10.71 -18.30
C GLU A 373 3.38 10.97 -16.80
N ILE A 374 2.50 10.41 -15.98
CA ILE A 374 2.56 10.52 -14.52
C ILE A 374 3.84 9.88 -13.97
N GLN A 375 4.22 8.70 -14.47
CA GLN A 375 5.48 8.08 -14.06
C GLN A 375 6.69 8.92 -14.46
N ALA A 376 6.71 9.51 -15.66
CA ALA A 376 7.77 10.42 -16.09
C ALA A 376 7.86 11.65 -15.17
N LYS A 377 6.72 12.29 -14.84
CA LYS A 377 6.66 13.40 -13.88
C LYS A 377 7.15 12.98 -12.49
N ARG A 378 6.73 11.80 -12.02
CA ARG A 378 7.11 11.22 -10.73
C ARG A 378 8.61 10.94 -10.64
N SER A 379 9.22 10.52 -11.75
CA SER A 379 10.64 10.18 -11.85
C SER A 379 11.51 11.37 -12.27
N SER A 380 10.95 12.56 -12.43
CA SER A 380 11.70 13.73 -12.86
C SER A 380 12.44 14.38 -11.69
N ARG A 381 13.67 14.83 -11.94
CA ARG A 381 14.45 15.64 -10.99
C ARG A 381 14.37 17.10 -11.34
N ILE A 382 13.94 17.90 -10.38
CA ILE A 382 13.84 19.36 -10.52
C ILE A 382 15.11 19.97 -9.90
N SER A 383 15.74 20.90 -10.63
CA SER A 383 16.96 21.55 -10.15
C SER A 383 16.69 22.40 -8.90
N THR A 384 17.62 22.36 -7.97
CA THR A 384 17.54 23.13 -6.71
C THR A 384 17.42 24.63 -6.99
N SER A 385 18.11 25.16 -8.02
CA SER A 385 17.99 26.56 -8.44
C SER A 385 16.55 26.91 -8.78
N LYS A 386 15.90 26.16 -9.71
CA LYS A 386 14.51 26.41 -10.10
C LYS A 386 13.55 26.36 -8.92
N LEU A 387 13.76 25.40 -8.00
CA LEU A 387 12.93 25.30 -6.79
C LEU A 387 13.07 26.52 -5.91
N ASN A 388 14.30 27.04 -5.71
CA ASN A 388 14.54 28.19 -4.87
C ASN A 388 14.08 29.50 -5.51
N ASP A 389 14.20 29.65 -6.83
CA ASP A 389 13.67 30.81 -7.55
C ASP A 389 12.16 30.93 -7.35
N ILE A 390 11.41 29.82 -7.51
CA ILE A 390 9.98 29.75 -7.24
C ILE A 390 9.68 30.08 -5.77
N LEU A 391 10.41 29.47 -4.84
CA LEU A 391 10.19 29.63 -3.42
C LEU A 391 10.41 31.10 -2.98
N HIS A 392 11.50 31.72 -3.42
CA HIS A 392 11.84 33.10 -3.06
C HIS A 392 10.80 34.08 -3.58
N GLU A 393 10.35 33.89 -4.82
CA GLU A 393 9.33 34.76 -5.43
C GLU A 393 8.00 34.67 -4.64
N GLU A 394 7.55 33.47 -4.31
CA GLU A 394 6.25 33.25 -3.68
C GLU A 394 6.26 33.57 -2.16
N ILE A 395 7.37 33.32 -1.47
CA ILE A 395 7.53 33.71 -0.07
C ILE A 395 7.61 35.26 0.06
N ALA A 396 8.23 35.95 -0.90
CA ALA A 396 8.23 37.42 -0.91
C ALA A 396 6.81 38.00 -1.02
N LYS A 397 5.90 37.31 -1.77
CA LYS A 397 4.50 37.69 -1.89
C LYS A 397 3.68 37.34 -0.65
N THR A 398 3.95 36.19 -0.06
CA THR A 398 3.19 35.61 1.06
C THR A 398 4.15 35.02 2.09
N PRO A 399 4.71 35.87 2.98
CA PRO A 399 5.68 35.40 3.97
C PRO A 399 5.02 34.48 5.02
N PRO A 400 5.79 33.56 5.63
CA PRO A 400 5.30 32.73 6.73
C PRO A 400 4.76 33.61 7.87
N PRO A 401 3.63 33.24 8.50
CA PRO A 401 3.11 33.98 9.64
C PRO A 401 4.05 33.85 10.84
N ALA A 402 4.23 34.93 11.61
CA ALA A 402 4.96 34.87 12.86
C ALA A 402 4.22 33.96 13.86
N TYR A 403 4.99 33.16 14.61
CA TYR A 403 4.44 32.25 15.60
C TYR A 403 5.10 32.48 16.97
N ARG A 404 4.31 32.72 18.00
CA ARG A 404 4.77 32.98 19.39
C ARG A 404 5.89 34.05 19.50
N GLY A 405 5.85 35.07 18.66
CA GLY A 405 6.86 36.15 18.65
C GLY A 405 8.15 35.83 17.88
N HIS A 406 8.22 34.69 17.22
CA HIS A 406 9.31 34.30 16.33
C HIS A 406 8.98 34.51 14.88
N ASP A 407 9.90 35.10 14.11
CA ASP A 407 9.82 35.17 12.66
C ASP A 407 10.16 33.81 12.06
N LEU A 408 9.21 33.21 11.41
CA LEU A 408 9.44 31.96 10.66
C LEU A 408 10.11 32.28 9.32
N ARG A 409 11.23 31.60 9.04
CA ARG A 409 11.99 31.79 7.79
C ARG A 409 12.25 30.46 7.14
N ILE A 410 11.96 30.36 5.85
CA ILE A 410 12.33 29.22 4.99
C ILE A 410 13.53 29.70 4.18
N ASN A 411 14.68 29.05 4.37
CA ASN A 411 15.95 29.47 3.78
C ASN A 411 16.14 28.94 2.35
N TYR A 412 15.80 27.64 2.15
CA TYR A 412 15.88 27.03 0.83
C TYR A 412 15.06 25.72 0.78
N ILE A 413 14.88 25.22 -0.45
CA ILE A 413 14.21 23.96 -0.73
C ILE A 413 15.11 23.11 -1.66
N THR A 414 15.07 21.81 -1.47
CA THR A 414 15.70 20.84 -2.38
C THR A 414 14.87 19.60 -2.54
N GLN A 415 15.00 18.93 -3.68
CA GLN A 415 14.38 17.61 -3.89
C GLN A 415 15.34 16.52 -3.40
N THR A 416 14.97 15.82 -2.31
CA THR A 416 15.79 14.77 -1.69
C THR A 416 15.59 13.41 -2.33
N LYS A 417 14.35 13.10 -2.78
CA LYS A 417 14.01 11.86 -3.50
C LYS A 417 13.24 12.18 -4.77
N VAL A 418 13.35 11.30 -5.75
CA VAL A 418 12.72 11.47 -7.07
C VAL A 418 11.39 10.71 -7.13
N ALA A 419 11.38 9.44 -6.79
CA ALA A 419 10.20 8.59 -6.83
C ALA A 419 9.94 7.91 -5.47
N PRO A 420 9.00 8.41 -4.65
CA PRO A 420 8.13 9.58 -4.86
C PRO A 420 8.88 10.90 -4.71
N PRO A 421 8.43 11.98 -5.38
CA PRO A 421 9.05 13.29 -5.24
C PRO A 421 8.96 13.78 -3.79
N THR A 422 10.11 14.00 -3.17
CA THR A 422 10.20 14.45 -1.78
C THR A 422 11.02 15.74 -1.72
N PHE A 423 10.41 16.78 -1.19
CA PHE A 423 11.01 18.11 -1.09
C PHE A 423 11.33 18.43 0.37
N ALA A 424 12.58 18.78 0.66
CA ALA A 424 13.01 19.22 1.97
C ALA A 424 13.10 20.75 2.02
N PHE A 425 12.32 21.35 2.92
CA PHE A 425 12.35 22.76 3.24
C PHE A 425 13.22 22.97 4.47
N PHE A 426 14.23 23.80 4.34
CA PHE A 426 15.10 24.15 5.46
C PHE A 426 14.67 25.49 6.06
N CYS A 427 14.23 25.44 7.31
CA CYS A 427 13.67 26.57 8.03
C CYS A 427 14.25 26.67 9.46
N ASN A 428 14.09 27.84 10.07
CA ASN A 428 14.60 28.09 11.44
C ASN A 428 13.80 27.32 12.51
N HIS A 429 12.47 27.24 12.38
CA HIS A 429 11.55 26.59 13.33
C HIS A 429 10.57 25.66 12.60
N PRO A 430 11.00 24.45 12.19
CA PRO A 430 10.18 23.55 11.38
C PRO A 430 8.89 23.07 12.06
N GLN A 431 8.90 22.92 13.40
CA GLN A 431 7.74 22.46 14.17
C GLN A 431 6.66 23.53 14.37
N GLU A 432 7.04 24.80 14.21
CA GLU A 432 6.14 25.94 14.42
C GLU A 432 5.44 26.39 13.12
N LEU A 433 5.79 25.80 11.99
CA LEU A 433 5.19 26.16 10.70
C LEU A 433 3.74 25.64 10.62
N PRO A 434 2.75 26.55 10.47
CA PRO A 434 1.34 26.15 10.43
C PRO A 434 1.02 25.24 9.24
N ASP A 435 0.13 24.25 9.42
CA ASP A 435 -0.28 23.35 8.36
C ASP A 435 -0.98 24.07 7.20
N SER A 436 -1.64 25.18 7.47
CA SER A 436 -2.20 26.06 6.42
C SER A 436 -1.11 26.61 5.50
N TYR A 437 0.06 26.95 6.06
CA TYR A 437 1.18 27.46 5.28
C TYR A 437 1.90 26.33 4.53
N LYS A 438 2.01 25.14 5.11
CA LYS A 438 2.54 23.95 4.41
C LYS A 438 1.70 23.63 3.18
N ARG A 439 0.35 23.68 3.30
CA ARG A 439 -0.56 23.52 2.16
C ARG A 439 -0.43 24.63 1.12
N PHE A 440 -0.19 25.86 1.56
CA PHE A 440 0.10 26.96 0.63
C PHE A 440 1.36 26.67 -0.19
N LEU A 441 2.45 26.21 0.44
CA LEU A 441 3.68 25.83 -0.25
C LEU A 441 3.46 24.69 -1.26
N GLU A 442 2.65 23.70 -0.91
CA GLU A 442 2.29 22.63 -1.85
C GLU A 442 1.56 23.15 -3.07
N ARG A 443 0.52 23.96 -2.87
CA ARG A 443 -0.24 24.57 -3.98
C ARG A 443 0.66 25.44 -4.84
N THR A 444 1.56 26.17 -4.23
CA THR A 444 2.53 27.02 -4.93
C THR A 444 3.44 26.18 -5.82
N LEU A 445 4.02 25.09 -5.32
CA LEU A 445 4.84 24.22 -6.14
C LEU A 445 4.06 23.60 -7.30
N ARG A 446 2.82 23.12 -7.06
CA ARG A 446 1.95 22.56 -8.12
C ARG A 446 1.57 23.57 -9.18
N LYS A 447 1.50 24.86 -8.84
CA LYS A 447 1.21 25.95 -9.80
C LYS A 447 2.36 26.18 -10.78
N HIS A 448 3.59 25.99 -10.35
CA HIS A 448 4.80 26.26 -11.13
C HIS A 448 5.44 25.01 -11.75
N ILE A 449 5.09 23.82 -11.21
CA ILE A 449 5.64 22.54 -11.62
C ILE A 449 4.48 21.60 -11.93
N ASP A 450 4.50 21.01 -13.12
CA ASP A 450 3.49 20.03 -13.51
C ASP A 450 3.67 18.73 -12.71
N LEU A 451 2.83 18.58 -11.70
CA LEU A 451 2.75 17.44 -10.79
C LEU A 451 1.35 16.83 -10.81
N GLU A 452 0.65 16.93 -11.95
CA GLU A 452 -0.66 16.31 -12.15
C GLU A 452 -0.57 14.80 -11.93
N GLY A 453 -1.49 14.24 -11.12
CA GLY A 453 -1.52 12.83 -10.77
C GLY A 453 -0.38 12.35 -9.86
N VAL A 454 0.54 13.23 -9.44
CA VAL A 454 1.71 12.87 -8.64
C VAL A 454 1.58 13.37 -7.21
N PRO A 455 1.39 12.49 -6.21
CA PRO A 455 1.52 12.85 -4.80
C PRO A 455 2.97 13.19 -4.45
N VAL A 456 3.15 14.22 -3.63
CA VAL A 456 4.46 14.69 -3.18
C VAL A 456 4.60 14.59 -1.67
N SER A 457 5.82 14.53 -1.18
CA SER A 457 6.13 14.59 0.26
C SER A 457 6.93 15.84 0.58
N PHE A 458 6.60 16.48 1.71
CA PHE A 458 7.33 17.62 2.23
C PHE A 458 7.96 17.30 3.57
N LEU A 459 9.26 17.61 3.69
CA LEU A 459 10.02 17.47 4.90
C LEU A 459 10.43 18.87 5.35
N PHE A 460 10.18 19.22 6.61
CA PHE A 460 10.61 20.47 7.19
C PHE A 460 11.75 20.19 8.16
N ARG A 461 12.93 20.73 7.89
CA ARG A 461 14.16 20.49 8.66
C ARG A 461 14.78 21.77 9.15
N LYS A 462 15.42 21.72 10.32
CA LYS A 462 16.28 22.81 10.80
C LYS A 462 17.58 22.77 10.01
N LYS A 463 18.09 23.94 9.59
CA LYS A 463 19.45 24.03 9.04
C LYS A 463 20.41 23.59 10.14
N ASN A 464 21.18 22.52 9.94
CA ASN A 464 22.29 22.23 10.85
C ASN A 464 23.28 23.39 10.75
N LYS A 465 23.66 24.00 11.87
CA LYS A 465 24.83 24.86 11.90
C LYS A 465 26.03 23.99 11.53
N THR A 466 26.64 24.25 10.41
CA THR A 466 28.04 23.86 10.18
C THR A 466 28.87 24.63 11.23
N GLU A 467 29.83 23.95 11.86
CA GLU A 467 30.71 24.50 12.91
C GLU A 467 31.66 25.61 12.39
N ASP A 468 31.33 26.30 11.33
CA ASP A 468 32.13 27.40 10.76
C ASP A 468 31.22 28.62 10.48
N ASP A 469 30.61 29.20 11.56
CA ASP A 469 30.13 30.60 11.59
C ASP A 469 30.20 31.16 13.01
#